data_24c7cc64cb45d8ad7ef4d1b268819342
#
_entry.id   24c7cc64cb45d8ad7ef4d1b268819342
#
_cell.length_a   1.000
_cell.length_b   1.000
_cell.length_c   1.000
_cell.angle_alpha   90.00
_cell.angle_beta   90.00
_cell.angle_gamma   90.00
#
_symmetry.space_group_name_H-M   'P 1'
#
loop_
_entity.id
_entity.type
_entity.pdbx_description
1 polymer ?
#
loop_
_entity_poly.entity_id
_entity_poly.type
_entity_poly.pdbx_seq_one_letter_code
_entity_poly.pdbx_strand_id
1 'polypeptide(L)'
;MNKLRMVCLSFLVLLLMVSCNHAEEYEEPVLPQPRGQVERTVLAYIVGDCGNSFSELSDLFRVNFQDMLKGMRHVDYSKCNLIVYSEMDNDVPRLISIKKIGERVVADTVFTYEEQNPLDKRVMSSVISQTVHYFPAKSYGFVFLSHSASWLPASQKPNVRSLGMYRKTQMDITDFHDALLSFPEPLKFILFDSCLMQAVEVAYELRDCADFLIGSPTEIPGPGAPYDKVVPAFFVEKDCASRIASAYFEEYNYWYTGSISGRGPWRSGVSIAAVKSSVLHLLADKTSIVYAQAIGELGRLQKEGIQRYDWSDDDANYDLNGFVSSLLGEGDELYREWKTVFDDAVVYWNTTPQNYSGLIRRLFSMDKAHGLSVYIPEGAYNSPMNSFYRTLQWSKAVGLDRIIWK
;
A
#
# COMPACT_ATOMS: atom_id res chain seq x y z
N MET A 1 5.33 -65.23 67.29
CA MET A 1 5.70 -63.87 66.79
C MET A 1 6.24 -64.03 65.42
N ASN A 2 5.81 -63.35 64.40
CA ASN A 2 6.15 -63.35 62.99
C ASN A 2 5.16 -64.05 62.02
N LYS A 3 3.92 -63.63 61.97
CA LYS A 3 3.05 -63.87 60.81
C LYS A 3 2.09 -62.71 60.53
N LEU A 4 2.21 -61.57 61.20
CA LEU A 4 1.30 -60.42 61.01
C LEU A 4 1.91 -59.19 60.43
N ARG A 5 3.16 -59.26 59.87
CA ARG A 5 3.85 -58.13 59.29
C ARG A 5 3.98 -58.17 57.73
N MET A 6 3.45 -59.21 57.09
CA MET A 6 3.64 -59.40 55.67
C MET A 6 2.38 -59.11 54.80
N VAL A 7 1.24 -58.77 55.42
CA VAL A 7 -0.01 -58.48 54.71
C VAL A 7 -0.27 -57.00 54.54
N CYS A 8 0.41 -56.12 55.27
CA CYS A 8 0.24 -54.65 55.13
C CYS A 8 1.10 -54.01 54.06
N LEU A 9 2.09 -54.73 53.48
CA LEU A 9 2.94 -54.14 52.43
C LEU A 9 2.48 -54.41 51.00
N SER A 10 1.52 -55.33 50.81
CA SER A 10 0.99 -55.65 49.48
C SER A 10 -0.20 -54.76 49.05
N PHE A 11 -0.77 -53.98 49.96
CA PHE A 11 -1.91 -53.10 49.65
C PHE A 11 -1.50 -51.64 49.34
N LEU A 12 -0.23 -51.28 49.54
CA LEU A 12 0.27 -49.90 49.33
C LEU A 12 0.90 -49.68 47.94
N VAL A 13 1.05 -50.74 47.15
CA VAL A 13 1.66 -50.66 45.80
C VAL A 13 0.64 -50.66 44.66
N LEU A 14 -0.65 -50.87 44.96
CA LEU A 14 -1.68 -50.94 43.93
C LEU A 14 -2.50 -49.62 43.77
N LEU A 15 -2.09 -48.54 44.42
CA LEU A 15 -2.80 -47.24 44.39
C LEU A 15 -2.01 -46.12 43.67
N LEU A 16 -0.95 -46.45 42.94
CA LEU A 16 -0.12 -45.46 42.23
C LEU A 16 -0.05 -45.64 40.70
N MET A 17 -0.99 -46.36 40.10
CA MET A 17 -1.06 -46.54 38.63
C MET A 17 -2.39 -46.08 38.02
N VAL A 18 -3.00 -45.02 38.57
CA VAL A 18 -3.98 -44.23 37.82
C VAL A 18 -3.32 -42.91 37.53
N SER A 19 -2.29 -42.95 36.64
CA SER A 19 -1.86 -41.80 35.90
C SER A 19 -2.98 -41.49 34.90
N CYS A 20 -3.72 -40.45 35.19
CA CYS A 20 -4.58 -39.84 34.19
C CYS A 20 -3.71 -39.42 33.01
N ASN A 21 -3.64 -40.21 31.96
CA ASN A 21 -3.35 -39.72 30.62
C ASN A 21 -4.54 -38.85 30.19
N HIS A 22 -4.57 -37.60 30.63
CA HIS A 22 -5.16 -36.55 29.82
C HIS A 22 -4.16 -36.32 28.71
N ALA A 23 -4.20 -37.13 27.65
CA ALA A 23 -3.84 -36.67 26.35
C ALA A 23 -4.80 -35.50 26.09
N GLU A 24 -4.32 -34.27 26.15
CA GLU A 24 -4.99 -33.17 25.49
C GLU A 24 -5.12 -33.65 24.06
N GLU A 25 -6.33 -34.03 23.65
CA GLU A 25 -6.64 -34.15 22.22
C GLU A 25 -6.34 -32.78 21.65
N TYR A 26 -5.22 -32.67 20.94
CA TYR A 26 -4.98 -31.55 20.03
C TYR A 26 -6.09 -31.64 18.98
N GLU A 27 -7.17 -30.88 19.20
CA GLU A 27 -8.12 -30.62 18.13
C GLU A 27 -7.33 -29.95 17.01
N GLU A 28 -7.14 -30.66 15.92
CA GLU A 28 -6.58 -30.04 14.70
C GLU A 28 -7.42 -28.79 14.40
N PRO A 29 -6.81 -27.63 14.17
CA PRO A 29 -7.53 -26.42 13.88
C PRO A 29 -8.47 -26.68 12.68
N VAL A 30 -9.76 -26.56 12.91
CA VAL A 30 -10.76 -26.76 11.84
C VAL A 30 -10.53 -25.66 10.81
N LEU A 31 -9.93 -26.04 9.68
CA LEU A 31 -9.70 -25.12 8.57
C LEU A 31 -11.05 -24.57 8.08
N PRO A 32 -11.14 -23.27 7.80
CA PRO A 32 -12.36 -22.70 7.28
C PRO A 32 -12.69 -23.33 5.93
N GLN A 33 -13.99 -23.56 5.70
CA GLN A 33 -14.43 -24.03 4.38
C GLN A 33 -14.39 -22.86 3.39
N PRO A 34 -13.95 -23.10 2.13
CA PRO A 34 -14.02 -22.07 1.10
C PRO A 34 -15.45 -21.57 0.92
N ARG A 35 -15.60 -20.24 0.79
CA ARG A 35 -16.89 -19.62 0.52
C ARG A 35 -17.28 -19.80 -0.95
N GLY A 36 -18.57 -19.66 -1.27
CA GLY A 36 -19.01 -19.50 -2.66
C GLY A 36 -18.40 -18.25 -3.29
N GLN A 37 -18.19 -18.29 -4.61
CA GLN A 37 -17.65 -17.15 -5.37
C GLN A 37 -18.59 -15.94 -5.29
N VAL A 38 -18.01 -14.77 -4.92
CA VAL A 38 -18.71 -13.47 -4.86
C VAL A 38 -18.28 -12.57 -6.02
N GLU A 39 -18.85 -11.36 -6.13
CA GLU A 39 -18.49 -10.42 -7.19
C GLU A 39 -17.09 -9.82 -6.94
N ARG A 40 -16.77 -9.45 -5.69
CA ARG A 40 -15.45 -8.91 -5.35
C ARG A 40 -14.97 -9.29 -3.95
N THR A 41 -13.70 -9.67 -3.87
CA THR A 41 -12.96 -9.79 -2.62
C THR A 41 -11.88 -8.71 -2.58
N VAL A 42 -11.83 -7.96 -1.48
CA VAL A 42 -10.78 -6.96 -1.22
C VAL A 42 -9.93 -7.46 -0.06
N LEU A 43 -8.62 -7.51 -0.27
CA LEU A 43 -7.63 -7.78 0.77
C LEU A 43 -7.00 -6.46 1.22
N ALA A 44 -7.23 -6.08 2.48
CA ALA A 44 -6.48 -5.03 3.15
C ALA A 44 -5.28 -5.65 3.87
N TYR A 45 -4.08 -5.29 3.45
CA TYR A 45 -2.83 -5.82 3.96
C TYR A 45 -2.15 -4.77 4.83
N ILE A 46 -2.21 -4.97 6.16
CA ILE A 46 -1.74 -4.02 7.17
C ILE A 46 -0.39 -4.47 7.72
N VAL A 47 0.61 -3.61 7.59
CA VAL A 47 1.94 -3.78 8.18
C VAL A 47 2.20 -2.62 9.14
N GLY A 48 1.89 -2.84 10.42
CA GLY A 48 1.87 -1.81 11.45
C GLY A 48 3.01 -1.90 12.48
N ASP A 49 3.68 -3.05 12.64
CA ASP A 49 4.85 -3.14 13.51
C ASP A 49 6.09 -2.52 12.84
N CYS A 50 6.21 -1.21 12.97
CA CYS A 50 7.35 -0.44 12.46
C CYS A 50 8.50 -0.33 13.47
N GLY A 51 8.47 -1.12 14.54
CA GLY A 51 9.42 -1.06 15.65
C GLY A 51 9.25 0.16 16.54
N ASN A 52 10.05 0.25 17.58
CA ASN A 52 9.91 1.23 18.67
C ASN A 52 9.90 2.71 18.23
N SER A 53 10.32 3.02 17.01
CA SER A 53 10.39 4.41 16.51
C SER A 53 9.04 4.95 16.00
N PHE A 54 8.05 4.08 15.78
CA PHE A 54 6.77 4.43 15.15
C PHE A 54 5.58 3.64 15.75
N SER A 55 5.60 3.37 17.05
CA SER A 55 4.53 2.63 17.75
C SER A 55 3.13 3.24 17.58
N GLU A 56 3.04 4.54 17.30
CA GLU A 56 1.79 5.24 17.03
C GLU A 56 1.06 4.73 15.77
N LEU A 57 1.79 4.15 14.81
CA LEU A 57 1.19 3.66 13.55
C LEU A 57 0.26 2.48 13.78
N SER A 58 0.65 1.53 14.64
CA SER A 58 -0.23 0.42 15.02
C SER A 58 -1.53 0.89 15.66
N ASP A 59 -1.50 1.93 16.48
CA ASP A 59 -2.70 2.49 17.08
C ASP A 59 -3.61 3.15 16.05
N LEU A 60 -3.05 3.87 15.09
CA LEU A 60 -3.80 4.42 13.95
C LEU A 60 -4.45 3.32 13.12
N PHE A 61 -3.71 2.24 12.82
CA PHE A 61 -4.25 1.12 12.04
C PHE A 61 -5.34 0.34 12.79
N ARG A 62 -5.29 0.29 14.14
CA ARG A 62 -6.42 -0.24 14.93
C ARG A 62 -7.67 0.61 14.76
N VAL A 63 -7.54 1.94 14.68
CA VAL A 63 -8.66 2.84 14.37
C VAL A 63 -9.16 2.59 12.95
N ASN A 64 -8.27 2.51 11.97
CA ASN A 64 -8.64 2.20 10.58
C ASN A 64 -9.40 0.88 10.45
N PHE A 65 -8.99 -0.15 11.19
CA PHE A 65 -9.71 -1.41 11.24
C PHE A 65 -11.15 -1.26 11.77
N GLN A 66 -11.35 -0.45 12.81
CA GLN A 66 -12.69 -0.15 13.32
C GLN A 66 -13.53 0.64 12.30
N ASP A 67 -12.90 1.53 11.53
CA ASP A 67 -13.58 2.28 10.49
C ASP A 67 -13.91 1.39 9.28
N MET A 68 -13.10 0.38 8.96
CA MET A 68 -13.45 -0.68 7.99
C MET A 68 -14.74 -1.42 8.41
N LEU A 69 -14.89 -1.76 9.70
CA LEU A 69 -16.12 -2.37 10.21
C LEU A 69 -17.33 -1.44 10.04
N LYS A 70 -17.18 -0.13 10.25
CA LYS A 70 -18.24 0.86 10.03
C LYS A 70 -18.61 0.96 8.54
N GLY A 71 -17.62 1.06 7.66
CA GLY A 71 -17.82 1.14 6.21
C GLY A 71 -18.55 -0.08 5.66
N MET A 72 -18.22 -1.27 6.16
CA MET A 72 -18.88 -2.50 5.76
C MET A 72 -20.37 -2.57 6.12
N ARG A 73 -20.90 -1.74 7.02
CA ARG A 73 -22.36 -1.70 7.29
C ARG A 73 -23.19 -1.34 6.06
N HIS A 74 -22.58 -0.66 5.09
CA HIS A 74 -23.24 -0.14 3.89
C HIS A 74 -22.98 -1.03 2.65
N VAL A 75 -22.43 -2.23 2.83
CA VAL A 75 -22.04 -3.14 1.75
C VAL A 75 -22.95 -4.37 1.72
N ASP A 76 -23.23 -4.89 0.52
CA ASP A 76 -23.97 -6.13 0.34
C ASP A 76 -23.03 -7.35 0.51
N TYR A 77 -23.08 -7.96 1.69
CA TYR A 77 -22.26 -9.12 2.06
C TYR A 77 -22.50 -10.38 1.21
N SER A 78 -23.63 -10.46 0.48
CA SER A 78 -23.88 -11.59 -0.42
C SER A 78 -23.02 -11.53 -1.68
N LYS A 79 -22.45 -10.36 -1.98
CA LYS A 79 -21.66 -10.10 -3.19
C LYS A 79 -20.20 -9.77 -2.91
N CYS A 80 -19.82 -9.56 -1.65
CA CYS A 80 -18.55 -8.94 -1.32
C CYS A 80 -17.89 -9.60 -0.12
N ASN A 81 -16.55 -9.68 -0.16
CA ASN A 81 -15.72 -9.99 0.99
C ASN A 81 -14.72 -8.85 1.25
N LEU A 82 -14.60 -8.43 2.50
CA LEU A 82 -13.46 -7.65 2.98
C LEU A 82 -12.64 -8.53 3.92
N ILE A 83 -11.42 -8.80 3.51
CA ILE A 83 -10.46 -9.62 4.23
C ILE A 83 -9.32 -8.72 4.67
N VAL A 84 -8.88 -8.87 5.91
CA VAL A 84 -7.81 -8.05 6.47
C VAL A 84 -6.69 -8.98 6.95
N TYR A 85 -5.52 -8.85 6.36
CA TYR A 85 -4.30 -9.34 6.99
C TYR A 85 -3.80 -8.23 7.92
N SER A 86 -3.61 -8.57 9.19
CA SER A 86 -3.25 -7.63 10.24
C SER A 86 -1.96 -8.07 10.91
N GLU A 87 -0.91 -7.28 10.75
CA GLU A 87 0.35 -7.41 11.47
C GLU A 87 0.60 -6.08 12.20
N MET A 88 0.57 -6.08 13.51
CA MET A 88 0.64 -4.90 14.36
C MET A 88 1.53 -5.14 15.57
N ASP A 89 2.12 -4.05 16.09
CA ASP A 89 2.94 -4.11 17.30
C ASP A 89 2.20 -4.76 18.48
N ASN A 90 2.89 -5.65 19.17
CA ASN A 90 2.38 -6.41 20.32
C ASN A 90 1.13 -7.26 20.03
N ASP A 91 0.94 -7.69 18.80
CA ASP A 91 -0.14 -8.60 18.40
C ASP A 91 0.40 -9.75 17.54
N VAL A 92 -0.38 -10.82 17.40
CA VAL A 92 -0.03 -11.92 16.49
C VAL A 92 -0.62 -11.66 15.10
N PRO A 93 0.10 -11.99 14.02
CA PRO A 93 -0.42 -11.79 12.67
C PRO A 93 -1.69 -12.63 12.43
N ARG A 94 -2.71 -12.03 11.82
CA ARG A 94 -4.00 -12.68 11.56
C ARG A 94 -4.52 -12.38 10.17
N LEU A 95 -5.24 -13.34 9.62
CA LEU A 95 -6.16 -13.12 8.49
C LEU A 95 -7.58 -13.08 9.05
N ILE A 96 -8.27 -11.97 8.84
CA ILE A 96 -9.56 -11.68 9.43
C ILE A 96 -10.59 -11.47 8.33
N SER A 97 -11.74 -12.12 8.43
CA SER A 97 -12.87 -11.87 7.55
C SER A 97 -13.88 -10.96 8.24
N ILE A 98 -14.20 -9.84 7.62
CA ILE A 98 -15.29 -9.00 8.08
C ILE A 98 -16.59 -9.53 7.51
N LYS A 99 -17.54 -9.86 8.39
CA LYS A 99 -18.83 -10.46 8.03
C LYS A 99 -19.99 -9.87 8.79
N LYS A 100 -21.21 -10.08 8.31
CA LYS A 100 -22.44 -9.68 8.98
C LYS A 100 -23.09 -10.90 9.62
N ILE A 101 -23.46 -10.77 10.92
CA ILE A 101 -24.24 -11.77 11.66
C ILE A 101 -25.47 -11.03 12.21
N GLY A 102 -26.65 -11.33 11.65
CA GLY A 102 -27.84 -10.52 11.90
C GLY A 102 -27.60 -9.07 11.43
N GLU A 103 -27.79 -8.09 12.31
CA GLU A 103 -27.53 -6.67 12.02
C GLU A 103 -26.11 -6.20 12.43
N ARG A 104 -25.29 -7.09 12.97
CA ARG A 104 -23.94 -6.74 13.45
C ARG A 104 -22.88 -7.06 12.41
N VAL A 105 -21.99 -6.11 12.19
CA VAL A 105 -20.72 -6.34 11.48
C VAL A 105 -19.70 -6.81 12.50
N VAL A 106 -19.06 -7.93 12.24
CA VAL A 106 -18.10 -8.57 13.13
C VAL A 106 -16.82 -8.94 12.38
N ALA A 107 -15.72 -8.94 13.09
CA ALA A 107 -14.46 -9.49 12.65
C ALA A 107 -14.36 -10.95 13.10
N ASP A 108 -14.01 -11.84 12.19
CA ASP A 108 -13.86 -13.27 12.42
C ASP A 108 -12.44 -13.69 12.01
N THR A 109 -11.63 -14.09 12.96
CA THR A 109 -10.27 -14.57 12.68
C THR A 109 -10.33 -15.89 11.92
N VAL A 110 -9.82 -15.89 10.70
CA VAL A 110 -9.78 -17.07 9.80
C VAL A 110 -8.50 -17.85 10.01
N PHE A 111 -7.37 -17.14 10.11
CA PHE A 111 -6.06 -17.70 10.40
C PHE A 111 -5.32 -16.84 11.41
N THR A 112 -4.56 -17.51 12.27
CA THR A 112 -3.54 -16.91 13.11
C THR A 112 -2.19 -17.46 12.64
N TYR A 113 -1.21 -16.61 12.45
CA TYR A 113 0.12 -17.00 11.98
C TYR A 113 1.11 -16.92 13.14
N GLU A 114 2.18 -17.68 13.03
CA GLU A 114 3.38 -17.41 13.80
C GLU A 114 3.98 -16.07 13.37
N GLU A 115 4.85 -15.51 14.19
CA GLU A 115 5.57 -14.28 13.86
C GLU A 115 6.36 -14.46 12.56
N GLN A 116 6.11 -13.59 11.58
CA GLN A 116 6.72 -13.64 10.26
C GLN A 116 6.92 -12.24 9.70
N ASN A 117 7.86 -12.08 8.78
CA ASN A 117 8.06 -10.81 8.10
C ASN A 117 6.98 -10.60 7.01
N PRO A 118 6.00 -9.71 7.21
CA PRO A 118 4.93 -9.47 6.23
C PRO A 118 5.45 -8.84 4.92
N LEU A 119 6.66 -8.29 4.91
CA LEU A 119 7.32 -7.74 3.73
C LEU A 119 8.27 -8.74 3.05
N ASP A 120 8.28 -10.02 3.46
CA ASP A 120 8.87 -11.10 2.65
C ASP A 120 7.87 -11.47 1.53
N LYS A 121 8.32 -11.43 0.29
CA LYS A 121 7.52 -11.75 -0.90
C LYS A 121 6.77 -13.07 -0.75
N ARG A 122 7.38 -14.12 -0.19
CA ARG A 122 6.78 -15.44 -0.01
C ARG A 122 5.65 -15.41 1.01
N VAL A 123 5.81 -14.63 2.09
CA VAL A 123 4.76 -14.44 3.10
C VAL A 123 3.56 -13.74 2.48
N MET A 124 3.79 -12.63 1.78
CA MET A 124 2.71 -11.90 1.10
C MET A 124 2.00 -12.77 0.05
N SER A 125 2.75 -13.49 -0.78
CA SER A 125 2.20 -14.43 -1.77
C SER A 125 1.36 -15.54 -1.13
N SER A 126 1.77 -16.06 0.03
CA SER A 126 1.04 -17.06 0.78
C SER A 126 -0.29 -16.53 1.30
N VAL A 127 -0.29 -15.32 1.90
CA VAL A 127 -1.50 -14.66 2.41
C VAL A 127 -2.48 -14.36 1.26
N ILE A 128 -1.98 -13.88 0.11
CA ILE A 128 -2.79 -13.65 -1.09
C ILE A 128 -3.42 -14.97 -1.57
N SER A 129 -2.62 -16.03 -1.71
CA SER A 129 -3.09 -17.35 -2.17
C SER A 129 -4.14 -17.93 -1.23
N GLN A 130 -3.98 -17.81 0.08
CA GLN A 130 -4.98 -18.22 1.07
C GLN A 130 -6.26 -17.39 0.93
N THR A 131 -6.12 -16.07 0.75
CA THR A 131 -7.29 -15.18 0.54
C THR A 131 -8.07 -15.61 -0.70
N VAL A 132 -7.40 -15.86 -1.82
CA VAL A 132 -8.03 -16.30 -3.07
C VAL A 132 -8.70 -17.67 -2.90
N HIS A 133 -8.05 -18.59 -2.20
CA HIS A 133 -8.57 -19.94 -1.98
C HIS A 133 -9.85 -19.95 -1.11
N TYR A 134 -9.83 -19.24 0.01
CA TYR A 134 -10.95 -19.27 0.96
C TYR A 134 -12.05 -18.25 0.68
N PHE A 135 -11.76 -17.22 -0.11
CA PHE A 135 -12.67 -16.13 -0.45
C PHE A 135 -12.66 -15.86 -1.96
N PRO A 136 -13.00 -16.87 -2.78
CA PRO A 136 -12.99 -16.72 -4.23
C PRO A 136 -13.98 -15.66 -4.70
N ALA A 137 -13.58 -14.88 -5.70
CA ALA A 137 -14.39 -13.81 -6.29
C ALA A 137 -14.20 -13.75 -7.81
N LYS A 138 -15.07 -13.01 -8.51
CA LYS A 138 -14.92 -12.70 -9.93
C LYS A 138 -13.90 -11.58 -10.18
N SER A 139 -13.58 -10.80 -9.16
CA SER A 139 -12.57 -9.75 -9.20
C SER A 139 -11.99 -9.50 -7.81
N TYR A 140 -10.78 -8.93 -7.77
CA TYR A 140 -10.09 -8.63 -6.54
C TYR A 140 -9.68 -7.17 -6.47
N GLY A 141 -9.56 -6.64 -5.24
CA GLY A 141 -8.93 -5.37 -4.93
C GLY A 141 -7.89 -5.56 -3.82
N PHE A 142 -6.90 -4.69 -3.79
CA PHE A 142 -5.86 -4.73 -2.78
C PHE A 142 -5.67 -3.36 -2.13
N VAL A 143 -5.54 -3.33 -0.81
CA VAL A 143 -5.23 -2.12 -0.04
C VAL A 143 -3.97 -2.37 0.75
N PHE A 144 -2.97 -1.53 0.59
CA PHE A 144 -1.70 -1.64 1.30
C PHE A 144 -1.55 -0.50 2.31
N LEU A 145 -1.46 -0.86 3.60
CA LEU A 145 -1.30 0.08 4.71
C LEU A 145 0.07 -0.14 5.36
N SER A 146 0.95 0.83 5.21
CA SER A 146 2.25 0.86 5.90
C SER A 146 2.93 2.21 5.70
N HIS A 147 4.12 2.38 6.27
CA HIS A 147 5.02 3.44 5.81
C HIS A 147 5.53 3.18 4.40
N SER A 148 5.77 4.25 3.63
CA SER A 148 6.44 4.14 2.34
C SER A 148 7.19 5.43 1.99
N ALA A 149 8.15 5.33 1.07
CA ALA A 149 8.81 6.42 0.38
C ALA A 149 8.97 6.07 -1.12
N SER A 150 7.85 5.69 -1.76
CA SER A 150 7.83 5.39 -3.18
C SER A 150 8.61 4.10 -3.54
N TRP A 151 9.28 4.09 -4.67
CA TRP A 151 10.05 2.98 -5.24
C TRP A 151 11.50 2.90 -4.73
N LEU A 152 11.91 3.74 -3.79
CA LEU A 152 13.30 3.81 -3.32
C LEU A 152 13.81 2.42 -2.87
N PRO A 153 15.11 2.07 -3.18
CA PRO A 153 15.62 0.74 -2.88
C PRO A 153 15.69 0.44 -1.38
N ALA A 154 15.26 -0.75 -1.01
CA ALA A 154 15.23 -1.21 0.39
C ALA A 154 16.62 -1.29 1.05
N SER A 155 17.67 -1.51 0.29
CA SER A 155 19.00 -1.91 0.79
C SER A 155 19.93 -0.76 1.18
N GLN A 156 19.58 0.51 1.00
CA GLN A 156 20.61 1.55 0.88
C GLN A 156 20.86 2.42 2.11
N LYS A 157 19.91 2.55 3.02
CA LYS A 157 20.11 3.26 4.29
C LYS A 157 19.08 2.79 5.32
N PRO A 158 19.46 2.55 6.58
CA PRO A 158 18.49 2.15 7.62
C PRO A 158 17.40 3.18 7.93
N ASN A 159 17.50 4.39 7.37
CA ASN A 159 16.55 5.49 7.55
C ASN A 159 15.84 5.90 6.25
N VAL A 160 16.11 5.25 5.11
CA VAL A 160 15.38 5.47 3.86
C VAL A 160 14.23 4.48 3.80
N ARG A 161 13.03 4.97 3.59
CA ARG A 161 11.82 4.17 3.54
C ARG A 161 11.59 3.73 2.11
N SER A 162 11.63 2.44 1.86
CA SER A 162 11.16 1.82 0.63
C SER A 162 9.66 1.54 0.73
N LEU A 163 9.16 0.50 0.10
CA LEU A 163 7.78 0.08 0.23
C LEU A 163 7.57 -0.71 1.54
N GLY A 164 6.72 -0.20 2.41
CA GLY A 164 6.42 -0.79 3.70
C GLY A 164 7.56 -0.63 4.72
N MET A 165 7.22 -0.82 5.98
CA MET A 165 8.18 -0.91 7.07
C MET A 165 7.70 -1.96 8.07
N TYR A 166 8.50 -3.01 8.25
CA TYR A 166 8.34 -3.98 9.33
C TYR A 166 9.62 -4.00 10.14
N ARG A 167 9.58 -3.45 11.34
CA ARG A 167 10.77 -3.29 12.21
C ARG A 167 11.90 -2.58 11.47
N LYS A 168 12.89 -3.33 10.97
CA LYS A 168 14.04 -2.82 10.19
C LYS A 168 14.04 -3.29 8.74
N THR A 169 13.01 -4.02 8.33
CA THR A 169 12.90 -4.57 6.98
C THR A 169 11.94 -3.76 6.13
N GLN A 170 12.18 -3.77 4.85
CA GLN A 170 11.42 -3.10 3.81
C GLN A 170 11.34 -4.04 2.61
N MET A 171 10.48 -3.73 1.64
CA MET A 171 10.31 -4.50 0.42
C MET A 171 10.64 -3.63 -0.78
N ASP A 172 11.30 -4.19 -1.80
CA ASP A 172 11.46 -3.53 -3.08
C ASP A 172 10.15 -3.60 -3.90
N ILE A 173 9.90 -2.60 -4.73
CA ILE A 173 8.69 -2.56 -5.56
C ILE A 173 8.59 -3.76 -6.52
N THR A 174 9.71 -4.31 -6.96
CA THR A 174 9.78 -5.51 -7.80
C THR A 174 9.36 -6.78 -7.05
N ASP A 175 9.72 -6.91 -5.77
CA ASP A 175 9.24 -8.02 -4.94
C ASP A 175 7.75 -7.90 -4.60
N PHE A 176 7.27 -6.68 -4.44
CA PHE A 176 5.84 -6.42 -4.27
C PHE A 176 5.05 -6.78 -5.54
N HIS A 177 5.54 -6.38 -6.72
CA HIS A 177 4.99 -6.81 -8.01
C HIS A 177 4.87 -8.33 -8.08
N ASP A 178 5.97 -9.04 -7.82
CA ASP A 178 6.00 -10.51 -7.87
C ASP A 178 5.01 -11.16 -6.89
N ALA A 179 4.84 -10.60 -5.69
CA ALA A 179 3.87 -11.10 -4.72
C ALA A 179 2.42 -10.95 -5.23
N LEU A 180 2.10 -9.83 -5.87
CA LEU A 180 0.77 -9.56 -6.42
C LEU A 180 0.38 -10.50 -7.58
N LEU A 181 1.35 -11.10 -8.28
CA LEU A 181 1.09 -12.15 -9.28
C LEU A 181 0.47 -13.44 -8.69
N SER A 182 0.36 -13.54 -7.37
CA SER A 182 -0.38 -14.61 -6.69
C SER A 182 -1.91 -14.43 -6.77
N PHE A 183 -2.43 -13.29 -7.22
CA PHE A 183 -3.83 -13.18 -7.64
C PHE A 183 -4.04 -13.87 -9.00
N PRO A 184 -5.22 -14.47 -9.25
CA PRO A 184 -5.47 -15.24 -10.46
C PRO A 184 -5.62 -14.38 -11.72
N GLU A 185 -5.86 -13.10 -11.55
CA GLU A 185 -6.05 -12.08 -12.60
C GLU A 185 -5.67 -10.70 -12.09
N PRO A 186 -5.46 -9.69 -12.94
CA PRO A 186 -5.17 -8.34 -12.50
C PRO A 186 -6.27 -7.80 -11.58
N LEU A 187 -5.84 -7.09 -10.55
CA LEU A 187 -6.71 -6.46 -9.56
C LEU A 187 -7.56 -5.35 -10.20
N LYS A 188 -8.75 -5.12 -9.70
CA LYS A 188 -9.54 -3.94 -10.11
C LYS A 188 -8.89 -2.63 -9.67
N PHE A 189 -8.25 -2.65 -8.51
CA PHE A 189 -7.48 -1.52 -8.01
C PHE A 189 -6.44 -1.97 -6.98
N ILE A 190 -5.39 -1.16 -6.85
CA ILE A 190 -4.52 -1.12 -5.67
C ILE A 190 -4.72 0.26 -5.04
N LEU A 191 -5.10 0.31 -3.76
CA LEU A 191 -5.07 1.51 -2.95
C LEU A 191 -3.84 1.48 -2.05
N PHE A 192 -2.96 2.44 -2.21
CA PHE A 192 -1.85 2.69 -1.30
C PHE A 192 -2.28 3.67 -0.20
N ASP A 193 -2.56 3.16 0.98
CA ASP A 193 -2.66 3.96 2.19
C ASP A 193 -1.26 4.10 2.80
N SER A 194 -0.40 4.73 2.01
CA SER A 194 1.04 4.88 2.24
C SER A 194 1.56 6.13 1.53
N CYS A 195 2.56 6.77 2.11
CA CYS A 195 3.13 8.01 1.59
C CYS A 195 3.83 7.80 0.23
N LEU A 196 3.75 8.80 -0.67
CA LEU A 196 4.57 8.94 -1.87
C LEU A 196 4.38 7.84 -2.94
N MET A 197 3.33 7.03 -2.85
CA MET A 197 3.15 5.88 -3.74
C MET A 197 2.61 6.24 -5.12
N GLN A 198 2.19 7.48 -5.37
CA GLN A 198 1.72 7.90 -6.69
C GLN A 198 2.86 8.45 -7.54
N ALA A 199 3.90 7.63 -7.72
CA ALA A 199 5.02 7.85 -8.62
C ALA A 199 4.83 7.05 -9.92
N VAL A 200 5.25 7.61 -11.05
CA VAL A 200 5.12 6.93 -12.35
C VAL A 200 5.97 5.66 -12.40
N GLU A 201 7.08 5.62 -11.69
CA GLU A 201 7.91 4.43 -11.53
C GLU A 201 7.14 3.29 -10.85
N VAL A 202 6.45 3.59 -9.74
CA VAL A 202 5.57 2.64 -9.04
C VAL A 202 4.43 2.21 -9.97
N ALA A 203 3.76 3.17 -10.59
CA ALA A 203 2.63 2.89 -11.46
C ALA A 203 3.02 2.01 -12.64
N TYR A 204 4.17 2.28 -13.26
CA TYR A 204 4.63 1.51 -14.41
C TYR A 204 5.13 0.11 -14.04
N GLU A 205 5.76 -0.05 -12.87
CA GLU A 205 6.19 -1.35 -12.37
C GLU A 205 4.97 -2.27 -12.10
N LEU A 206 3.87 -1.69 -11.62
CA LEU A 206 2.66 -2.44 -11.23
C LEU A 206 1.53 -2.44 -12.28
N ARG A 207 1.78 -1.90 -13.50
CA ARG A 207 0.75 -1.70 -14.54
C ARG A 207 0.01 -2.98 -14.96
N ASP A 208 0.69 -4.11 -14.85
CA ASP A 208 0.13 -5.41 -15.21
C ASP A 208 -0.57 -6.10 -14.01
N CYS A 209 -0.44 -5.54 -12.80
CA CYS A 209 -1.02 -6.10 -11.58
C CYS A 209 -2.44 -5.58 -11.30
N ALA A 210 -2.83 -4.41 -11.79
CA ALA A 210 -4.13 -3.81 -11.52
C ALA A 210 -4.65 -2.93 -12.66
N ASP A 211 -5.98 -2.80 -12.77
CA ASP A 211 -6.61 -1.87 -13.71
C ASP A 211 -6.34 -0.40 -13.31
N PHE A 212 -6.30 -0.13 -12.00
CA PHE A 212 -6.09 1.21 -11.44
C PHE A 212 -5.17 1.19 -10.22
N LEU A 213 -4.34 2.23 -10.11
CA LEU A 213 -3.47 2.49 -8.98
C LEU A 213 -3.91 3.80 -8.32
N ILE A 214 -4.20 3.73 -7.01
CA ILE A 214 -4.74 4.86 -6.24
C ILE A 214 -3.75 5.16 -5.10
N GLY A 215 -3.34 6.41 -4.97
CA GLY A 215 -2.38 6.80 -3.95
C GLY A 215 -2.12 8.30 -3.94
N SER A 216 -1.22 8.73 -3.09
CA SER A 216 -0.80 10.12 -2.98
C SER A 216 0.63 10.31 -3.50
N PRO A 217 0.90 11.37 -4.29
CA PRO A 217 2.27 11.75 -4.65
C PRO A 217 3.02 12.41 -3.47
N THR A 218 2.30 12.76 -2.38
CA THR A 218 2.85 13.36 -1.16
C THR A 218 2.78 12.40 0.02
N GLU A 219 3.24 12.84 1.20
CA GLU A 219 2.89 12.19 2.45
C GLU A 219 1.36 12.22 2.63
N ILE A 220 0.78 11.10 3.10
CA ILE A 220 -0.66 11.00 3.38
C ILE A 220 -1.01 11.60 4.75
N PRO A 221 -2.28 11.96 5.02
CA PRO A 221 -2.75 12.30 6.34
C PRO A 221 -2.40 11.22 7.37
N GLY A 222 -1.95 11.62 8.56
CA GLY A 222 -1.56 10.69 9.62
C GLY A 222 -2.63 9.63 9.97
N PRO A 223 -3.94 9.96 10.00
CA PRO A 223 -4.98 8.95 10.23
C PRO A 223 -5.18 7.92 9.11
N GLY A 224 -4.52 8.07 7.94
CA GLY A 224 -4.72 7.17 6.79
C GLY A 224 -6.03 7.37 6.05
N ALA A 225 -6.48 6.38 5.29
CA ALA A 225 -7.74 6.45 4.56
C ALA A 225 -8.96 6.49 5.50
N PRO A 226 -9.97 7.31 5.22
CA PRO A 226 -11.22 7.32 5.98
C PRO A 226 -12.07 6.10 5.61
N TYR A 227 -11.75 4.93 6.20
CA TYR A 227 -12.28 3.63 5.79
C TYR A 227 -13.80 3.50 5.94
N ASP A 228 -14.43 4.24 6.84
CA ASP A 228 -15.89 4.29 6.94
C ASP A 228 -16.54 4.91 5.67
N LYS A 229 -15.79 5.71 4.91
CA LYS A 229 -16.22 6.35 3.64
C LYS A 229 -15.73 5.58 2.40
N VAL A 230 -14.47 5.11 2.41
CA VAL A 230 -13.89 4.50 1.20
C VAL A 230 -14.29 3.03 1.02
N VAL A 231 -14.55 2.26 2.09
CA VAL A 231 -14.92 0.85 1.99
C VAL A 231 -16.14 0.58 1.10
N PRO A 232 -17.24 1.35 1.17
CA PRO A 232 -18.35 1.15 0.24
C PRO A 232 -17.94 1.30 -1.24
N ALA A 233 -16.99 2.20 -1.55
CA ALA A 233 -16.51 2.43 -2.91
C ALA A 233 -15.66 1.25 -3.43
N PHE A 234 -15.04 0.44 -2.57
CA PHE A 234 -14.30 -0.76 -2.98
C PHE A 234 -15.15 -1.75 -3.79
N PHE A 235 -16.45 -1.77 -3.54
CA PHE A 235 -17.38 -2.74 -4.10
C PHE A 235 -18.30 -2.16 -5.18
N VAL A 236 -18.07 -0.93 -5.59
CA VAL A 236 -18.77 -0.35 -6.72
C VAL A 236 -18.21 -0.93 -8.02
N GLU A 237 -19.08 -1.27 -8.97
CA GLU A 237 -18.68 -1.87 -10.24
C GLU A 237 -18.04 -0.87 -11.20
N LYS A 238 -18.67 0.31 -11.36
CA LYS A 238 -18.21 1.36 -12.27
C LYS A 238 -17.50 2.47 -11.52
N ASP A 239 -16.41 2.96 -12.14
CA ASP A 239 -15.67 4.12 -11.65
C ASP A 239 -15.13 3.93 -10.20
N CYS A 240 -14.90 2.67 -9.78
CA CYS A 240 -14.52 2.39 -8.40
C CYS A 240 -13.27 3.16 -7.97
N ALA A 241 -12.26 3.28 -8.81
CA ALA A 241 -11.02 4.00 -8.49
C ALA A 241 -11.26 5.49 -8.22
N SER A 242 -12.01 6.17 -9.09
CA SER A 242 -12.37 7.58 -8.89
C SER A 242 -13.26 7.78 -7.66
N ARG A 243 -14.16 6.82 -7.36
CA ARG A 243 -15.00 6.88 -6.16
C ARG A 243 -14.22 6.67 -4.87
N ILE A 244 -13.24 5.75 -4.87
CA ILE A 244 -12.32 5.55 -3.74
C ILE A 244 -11.53 6.83 -3.50
N ALA A 245 -10.91 7.39 -4.55
CA ALA A 245 -10.11 8.59 -4.45
C ALA A 245 -10.95 9.82 -4.04
N SER A 246 -12.17 9.97 -4.58
CA SER A 246 -13.11 11.04 -4.20
C SER A 246 -13.51 10.95 -2.73
N ALA A 247 -13.90 9.76 -2.26
CA ALA A 247 -14.29 9.57 -0.86
C ALA A 247 -13.12 9.86 0.10
N TYR A 248 -11.89 9.50 -0.30
CA TYR A 248 -10.69 9.85 0.45
C TYR A 248 -10.48 11.35 0.53
N PHE A 249 -10.52 12.04 -0.62
CA PHE A 249 -10.30 13.48 -0.71
C PHE A 249 -11.37 14.28 0.04
N GLU A 250 -12.66 13.97 -0.18
CA GLU A 250 -13.79 14.74 0.33
C GLU A 250 -13.80 14.82 1.86
N GLU A 251 -13.49 13.70 2.55
CA GLU A 251 -13.42 13.69 4.01
C GLU A 251 -12.38 14.67 4.54
N TYR A 252 -11.17 14.65 4.00
CA TYR A 252 -10.10 15.53 4.45
C TYR A 252 -10.25 16.98 3.98
N ASN A 253 -10.79 17.18 2.79
CA ASN A 253 -11.08 18.52 2.27
C ASN A 253 -12.17 19.22 3.11
N TYR A 254 -13.13 18.48 3.64
CA TYR A 254 -14.14 19.00 4.57
C TYR A 254 -13.51 19.58 5.85
N TRP A 255 -12.47 18.94 6.38
CA TRP A 255 -11.78 19.38 7.60
C TRP A 255 -10.61 20.33 7.34
N TYR A 256 -10.22 20.53 6.09
CA TYR A 256 -9.07 21.35 5.74
C TYR A 256 -9.23 22.82 6.17
N THR A 257 -8.19 23.37 6.80
CA THR A 257 -8.12 24.77 7.20
C THR A 257 -6.79 25.45 6.84
N GLY A 258 -5.85 24.75 6.22
CA GLY A 258 -4.52 25.26 5.96
C GLY A 258 -3.69 25.48 7.25
N SER A 259 -3.95 24.69 8.29
CA SER A 259 -3.22 24.74 9.55
C SER A 259 -2.63 23.38 9.89
N ILE A 260 -1.51 23.36 10.60
CA ILE A 260 -0.92 22.10 11.07
C ILE A 260 -1.87 21.47 12.08
N SER A 261 -2.20 20.18 11.83
CA SER A 261 -3.11 19.42 12.67
C SER A 261 -2.51 19.19 14.05
N GLY A 262 -3.34 19.38 15.06
CA GLY A 262 -3.09 18.98 16.42
C GLY A 262 -3.99 17.82 16.82
N ARG A 263 -4.57 17.89 18.03
CA ARG A 263 -5.61 16.93 18.44
C ARG A 263 -6.90 17.19 17.67
N GLY A 264 -7.57 16.10 17.27
CA GLY A 264 -8.84 16.14 16.56
C GLY A 264 -8.70 15.86 15.05
N PRO A 265 -9.65 16.32 14.20
CA PRO A 265 -9.62 16.04 12.77
C PRO A 265 -8.35 16.55 12.09
N TRP A 266 -7.89 15.82 11.06
CA TRP A 266 -6.77 16.25 10.24
C TRP A 266 -7.13 17.48 9.41
N ARG A 267 -6.30 18.52 9.47
CA ARG A 267 -6.53 19.85 8.87
C ARG A 267 -5.41 20.31 7.96
N SER A 268 -4.35 19.51 7.85
CA SER A 268 -3.08 19.90 7.21
C SER A 268 -3.03 19.57 5.71
N GLY A 269 -4.18 19.21 5.14
CA GLY A 269 -4.29 18.94 3.71
C GLY A 269 -4.17 17.47 3.33
N VAL A 270 -4.48 17.20 2.07
CA VAL A 270 -4.49 15.88 1.45
C VAL A 270 -4.30 16.02 -0.06
N SER A 271 -3.68 15.04 -0.66
CA SER A 271 -3.68 14.83 -2.11
C SER A 271 -3.93 13.36 -2.42
N ILE A 272 -4.63 13.09 -3.50
CA ILE A 272 -4.93 11.72 -3.94
C ILE A 272 -5.14 11.71 -5.45
N ALA A 273 -4.58 10.70 -6.11
CA ALA A 273 -4.80 10.45 -7.53
C ALA A 273 -5.20 9.00 -7.78
N ALA A 274 -5.88 8.76 -8.89
CA ALA A 274 -6.09 7.44 -9.45
C ALA A 274 -5.55 7.39 -10.88
N VAL A 275 -4.70 6.42 -11.17
CA VAL A 275 -4.04 6.23 -12.44
C VAL A 275 -4.53 4.94 -13.09
N LYS A 276 -4.85 5.02 -14.38
CA LYS A 276 -5.32 3.91 -15.21
C LYS A 276 -4.13 3.19 -15.85
N SER A 277 -3.92 1.94 -15.50
CA SER A 277 -2.77 1.15 -15.93
C SER A 277 -2.69 0.93 -17.44
N SER A 278 -3.83 0.73 -18.10
CA SER A 278 -3.87 0.43 -19.54
C SER A 278 -3.34 1.56 -20.45
N VAL A 279 -3.17 2.77 -19.93
CA VAL A 279 -2.65 3.93 -20.66
C VAL A 279 -1.14 4.13 -20.44
N LEU A 280 -0.57 3.48 -19.42
CA LEU A 280 0.82 3.75 -19.01
C LEU A 280 1.86 3.38 -20.07
N HIS A 281 1.62 2.36 -20.90
CA HIS A 281 2.53 2.08 -22.03
C HIS A 281 2.59 3.24 -23.02
N LEU A 282 1.43 3.79 -23.40
CA LEU A 282 1.37 4.92 -24.31
C LEU A 282 2.01 6.18 -23.68
N LEU A 283 1.80 6.38 -22.37
CA LEU A 283 2.45 7.47 -21.63
C LEU A 283 3.97 7.33 -21.66
N ALA A 284 4.49 6.12 -21.46
CA ALA A 284 5.93 5.86 -21.54
C ALA A 284 6.49 6.10 -22.96
N ASP A 285 5.79 5.64 -24.00
CA ASP A 285 6.19 5.86 -25.39
C ASP A 285 6.25 7.35 -25.72
N LYS A 286 5.22 8.11 -25.37
CA LYS A 286 5.22 9.57 -25.56
C LYS A 286 6.30 10.27 -24.74
N THR A 287 6.54 9.83 -23.51
CA THR A 287 7.60 10.38 -22.65
C THR A 287 8.99 10.09 -23.22
N SER A 288 9.19 8.90 -23.80
CA SER A 288 10.48 8.56 -24.44
C SER A 288 10.79 9.47 -25.63
N ILE A 289 9.78 9.85 -26.41
CA ILE A 289 9.94 10.81 -27.54
C ILE A 289 10.32 12.19 -26.99
N VAL A 290 9.63 12.66 -25.93
CA VAL A 290 9.96 13.92 -25.26
C VAL A 290 11.41 13.93 -24.77
N TYR A 291 11.84 12.88 -24.08
CA TYR A 291 13.20 12.79 -23.55
C TYR A 291 14.25 12.70 -24.67
N ALA A 292 13.97 11.98 -25.75
CA ALA A 292 14.87 11.94 -26.91
C ALA A 292 15.04 13.31 -27.57
N GLN A 293 13.98 14.12 -27.68
CA GLN A 293 14.05 15.49 -28.20
C GLN A 293 14.79 16.42 -27.25
N ALA A 294 14.56 16.29 -25.93
CA ALA A 294 15.12 17.17 -24.92
C ALA A 294 16.46 16.67 -24.32
N ILE A 295 17.08 15.63 -24.89
CA ILE A 295 18.28 14.99 -24.34
C ILE A 295 19.44 15.95 -24.05
N GLY A 296 19.59 17.00 -24.84
CA GLY A 296 20.58 18.06 -24.64
C GLY A 296 20.30 18.95 -23.42
N GLU A 297 19.05 19.02 -22.99
CA GLU A 297 18.59 19.88 -21.89
C GLU A 297 18.48 19.10 -20.55
N LEU A 298 18.35 17.78 -20.61
CA LEU A 298 18.21 16.93 -19.40
C LEU A 298 19.35 17.13 -18.39
N GLY A 299 20.57 17.36 -18.87
CA GLY A 299 21.73 17.63 -18.01
C GLY A 299 21.85 19.07 -17.50
N ARG A 300 20.95 19.98 -17.93
CA ARG A 300 20.93 21.40 -17.56
C ARG A 300 19.66 21.80 -16.83
N LEU A 301 18.75 20.84 -16.64
CA LEU A 301 17.47 21.11 -16.06
C LEU A 301 17.61 21.67 -14.64
N GLN A 302 17.04 22.85 -14.42
CA GLN A 302 16.87 23.40 -13.11
C GLN A 302 15.53 22.90 -12.53
N LYS A 303 15.57 22.23 -11.40
CA LYS A 303 14.39 21.70 -10.70
C LYS A 303 13.54 22.81 -10.07
N GLU A 304 14.12 24.02 -9.96
CA GLU A 304 13.39 25.18 -9.47
C GLU A 304 12.19 25.48 -10.35
N GLY A 305 11.03 25.58 -9.72
CA GLY A 305 9.75 25.84 -10.43
C GLY A 305 8.94 24.63 -10.76
N ILE A 306 9.50 23.41 -10.70
CA ILE A 306 8.74 22.16 -10.75
C ILE A 306 8.18 21.88 -9.36
N GLN A 307 6.92 21.42 -9.27
CA GLN A 307 6.32 20.99 -8.02
C GLN A 307 7.15 19.86 -7.43
N ARG A 308 7.61 20.05 -6.20
CA ARG A 308 8.22 19.00 -5.39
C ARG A 308 7.18 18.42 -4.45
N TYR A 309 7.14 17.10 -4.35
CA TYR A 309 6.21 16.36 -3.50
C TYR A 309 6.87 15.77 -2.25
N ASP A 310 8.18 15.61 -2.29
CA ASP A 310 8.99 15.02 -1.25
C ASP A 310 10.04 16.04 -0.76
N TRP A 311 10.35 16.00 0.53
CA TRP A 311 11.31 16.90 1.19
C TRP A 311 12.44 16.11 1.87
N SER A 312 12.61 14.84 1.50
CA SER A 312 13.76 14.03 1.90
C SER A 312 15.03 14.48 1.19
N ASP A 313 16.18 14.01 1.70
CA ASP A 313 17.48 14.28 1.06
C ASP A 313 17.65 13.54 -0.28
N ASP A 314 16.80 12.53 -0.55
CA ASP A 314 16.89 11.71 -1.76
C ASP A 314 16.20 12.37 -2.98
N ASP A 315 15.39 13.40 -2.75
CA ASP A 315 14.85 14.33 -3.78
C ASP A 315 14.14 13.61 -4.95
N ALA A 316 13.33 12.60 -4.62
CA ALA A 316 12.89 11.61 -5.60
C ALA A 316 11.56 11.91 -6.30
N ASN A 317 10.72 12.84 -5.78
CA ASN A 317 9.35 12.96 -6.23
C ASN A 317 9.02 14.39 -6.69
N TYR A 318 9.17 14.63 -7.99
CA TYR A 318 8.75 15.85 -8.68
C TYR A 318 7.49 15.60 -9.51
N ASP A 319 6.75 16.64 -9.82
CA ASP A 319 5.57 16.53 -10.69
C ASP A 319 5.97 16.17 -12.12
N LEU A 320 5.43 15.08 -12.66
CA LEU A 320 5.75 14.59 -14.00
C LEU A 320 5.31 15.57 -15.08
N ASN A 321 4.11 16.18 -14.96
CA ASN A 321 3.65 17.16 -15.92
C ASN A 321 4.50 18.43 -15.87
N GLY A 322 4.83 18.91 -14.68
CA GLY A 322 5.73 20.05 -14.49
C GLY A 322 7.13 19.78 -15.06
N PHE A 323 7.62 18.55 -14.92
CA PHE A 323 8.89 18.16 -15.52
C PHE A 323 8.84 18.21 -17.05
N VAL A 324 7.86 17.56 -17.67
CA VAL A 324 7.74 17.54 -19.14
C VAL A 324 7.49 18.93 -19.70
N SER A 325 6.66 19.75 -19.06
CA SER A 325 6.43 21.14 -19.49
C SER A 325 7.68 22.01 -19.38
N SER A 326 8.57 21.74 -18.43
CA SER A 326 9.84 22.46 -18.29
C SER A 326 10.84 22.12 -19.41
N LEU A 327 10.75 20.94 -20.00
CA LEU A 327 11.61 20.51 -21.12
C LEU A 327 11.17 21.09 -22.46
N LEU A 328 9.89 21.20 -22.73
CA LEU A 328 9.34 21.55 -24.03
C LEU A 328 8.67 22.94 -24.07
N GLY A 329 8.08 23.34 -22.93
CA GLY A 329 7.13 24.46 -22.86
C GLY A 329 5.70 24.04 -23.24
N GLU A 330 4.71 24.64 -22.59
CA GLU A 330 3.29 24.30 -22.79
C GLU A 330 2.75 24.63 -24.19
N GLY A 331 3.41 25.52 -24.93
CA GLY A 331 3.09 25.89 -26.32
C GLY A 331 3.54 24.86 -27.35
N ASP A 332 4.40 23.90 -27.01
CA ASP A 332 4.92 22.89 -27.92
C ASP A 332 3.85 21.86 -28.31
N GLU A 333 3.86 21.39 -29.55
CA GLU A 333 2.89 20.44 -30.09
C GLU A 333 3.07 19.04 -29.43
N LEU A 334 4.35 18.62 -29.28
CA LEU A 334 4.67 17.35 -28.62
C LEU A 334 4.23 17.34 -27.14
N TYR A 335 4.37 18.49 -26.44
CA TYR A 335 3.83 18.62 -25.10
C TYR A 335 2.30 18.42 -25.06
N ARG A 336 1.56 19.04 -25.98
CA ARG A 336 0.08 18.91 -26.03
C ARG A 336 -0.35 17.48 -26.33
N GLU A 337 0.33 16.79 -27.24
CA GLU A 337 0.08 15.38 -27.49
C GLU A 337 0.37 14.51 -26.26
N TRP A 338 1.52 14.73 -25.61
CA TRP A 338 1.89 14.04 -24.40
C TRP A 338 0.88 14.29 -23.27
N LYS A 339 0.48 15.55 -23.10
CA LYS A 339 -0.48 15.96 -22.06
C LYS A 339 -1.84 15.29 -22.22
N THR A 340 -2.29 15.09 -23.45
CA THR A 340 -3.54 14.36 -23.72
C THR A 340 -3.46 12.93 -23.18
N VAL A 341 -2.35 12.25 -23.36
CA VAL A 341 -2.15 10.89 -22.84
C VAL A 341 -1.99 10.89 -21.31
N PHE A 342 -1.32 11.90 -20.78
CA PHE A 342 -1.21 12.07 -19.32
C PHE A 342 -2.60 12.26 -18.66
N ASP A 343 -3.47 13.07 -19.26
CA ASP A 343 -4.83 13.29 -18.76
C ASP A 343 -5.72 12.05 -18.88
N ASP A 344 -5.50 11.20 -19.88
CA ASP A 344 -6.15 9.89 -19.98
C ASP A 344 -5.64 8.90 -18.92
N ALA A 345 -4.38 9.01 -18.52
CA ALA A 345 -3.79 8.15 -17.50
C ALA A 345 -4.24 8.54 -16.10
N VAL A 346 -4.30 9.84 -15.77
CA VAL A 346 -4.72 10.34 -14.44
C VAL A 346 -6.23 10.55 -14.44
N VAL A 347 -6.98 9.50 -14.17
CA VAL A 347 -8.46 9.50 -14.23
C VAL A 347 -9.13 10.23 -13.07
N TYR A 348 -8.40 10.48 -12.00
CA TYR A 348 -8.81 11.32 -10.86
C TYR A 348 -7.59 11.98 -10.25
N TRP A 349 -7.71 13.25 -9.97
CA TRP A 349 -6.73 14.02 -9.19
C TRP A 349 -7.43 15.12 -8.41
N ASN A 350 -7.15 15.18 -7.12
CA ASN A 350 -7.52 16.32 -6.26
C ASN A 350 -6.48 16.52 -5.16
N THR A 351 -6.30 17.77 -4.79
CA THR A 351 -5.46 18.19 -3.68
C THR A 351 -6.03 19.40 -2.98
N THR A 352 -5.79 19.53 -1.69
CA THR A 352 -5.98 20.80 -0.98
C THR A 352 -4.89 21.81 -1.42
N PRO A 353 -5.10 23.12 -1.26
CA PRO A 353 -4.12 24.14 -1.67
C PRO A 353 -2.71 23.95 -1.07
N GLN A 354 -2.63 23.36 0.11
CA GLN A 354 -1.37 23.02 0.78
C GLN A 354 -1.46 21.63 1.37
N ASN A 355 -0.33 20.93 1.42
CA ASN A 355 -0.16 19.67 2.13
C ASN A 355 0.94 19.78 3.17
N TYR A 356 0.89 18.91 4.17
CA TYR A 356 1.87 18.86 5.26
C TYR A 356 2.99 17.88 4.94
N SER A 357 4.22 18.27 5.22
CA SER A 357 5.35 17.35 5.30
C SER A 357 5.81 17.17 6.73
N GLY A 358 5.82 15.93 7.20
CA GLY A 358 6.34 15.54 8.51
C GLY A 358 7.85 15.71 8.61
N LEU A 359 8.58 15.60 7.50
CA LEU A 359 10.04 15.78 7.46
C LEU A 359 10.44 17.21 7.80
N ILE A 360 9.83 18.20 7.15
CA ILE A 360 10.12 19.61 7.38
C ILE A 360 9.15 20.27 8.38
N ARG A 361 8.17 19.53 8.87
CA ARG A 361 7.15 19.93 9.86
C ARG A 361 6.43 21.25 9.51
N ARG A 362 6.09 21.41 8.23
CA ARG A 362 5.35 22.56 7.71
C ARG A 362 4.49 22.22 6.52
N LEU A 363 3.58 23.13 6.20
CA LEU A 363 2.77 23.09 4.98
C LEU A 363 3.59 23.60 3.79
N PHE A 364 3.32 23.05 2.61
CA PHE A 364 3.87 23.52 1.33
C PHE A 364 2.76 23.62 0.29
N SER A 365 2.93 24.51 -0.69
CA SER A 365 1.95 24.73 -1.76
C SER A 365 1.85 23.54 -2.70
N MET A 366 0.63 23.30 -3.21
CA MET A 366 0.30 22.32 -4.23
C MET A 366 -0.16 22.96 -5.55
N ASP A 367 0.09 24.27 -5.73
CA ASP A 367 -0.46 25.07 -6.85
C ASP A 367 -0.02 24.59 -8.23
N LYS A 368 1.11 23.85 -8.33
CA LYS A 368 1.67 23.32 -9.57
C LYS A 368 1.61 21.81 -9.67
N ALA A 369 0.75 21.18 -8.87
CA ALA A 369 0.65 19.73 -8.74
C ALA A 369 -0.36 19.14 -9.73
N HIS A 370 -0.02 17.99 -10.33
CA HIS A 370 -0.88 17.29 -11.31
C HIS A 370 -1.10 15.81 -11.00
N GLY A 371 -0.67 15.35 -9.82
CA GLY A 371 -1.10 14.07 -9.25
C GLY A 371 -0.24 12.85 -9.52
N LEU A 372 0.80 12.97 -10.36
CA LEU A 372 1.73 11.87 -10.62
C LEU A 372 3.17 12.38 -10.52
N SER A 373 3.95 11.76 -9.65
CA SER A 373 5.36 12.14 -9.48
C SER A 373 6.29 11.34 -10.40
N VAL A 374 7.52 11.87 -10.55
CA VAL A 374 8.62 11.26 -11.29
C VAL A 374 9.94 11.58 -10.61
N TYR A 375 10.88 10.68 -10.71
CA TYR A 375 12.28 10.94 -10.36
C TYR A 375 12.99 11.68 -11.48
N ILE A 376 13.66 12.78 -11.12
CA ILE A 376 14.56 13.50 -12.01
C ILE A 376 15.98 13.17 -11.60
N PRO A 377 16.68 12.29 -12.34
CA PRO A 377 18.02 11.86 -11.96
C PRO A 377 19.00 12.99 -11.84
N GLU A 378 19.84 12.96 -10.81
CA GLU A 378 20.95 13.88 -10.60
C GLU A 378 22.12 13.21 -9.92
N GLY A 379 23.26 13.94 -9.87
CA GLY A 379 24.48 13.44 -9.24
C GLY A 379 25.17 12.36 -10.04
N ALA A 380 26.01 11.56 -9.37
CA ALA A 380 26.83 10.57 -10.06
C ALA A 380 25.98 9.47 -10.70
N TYR A 381 26.22 9.18 -11.97
CA TYR A 381 25.55 8.11 -12.73
C TYR A 381 25.52 6.77 -11.98
N ASN A 382 26.63 6.42 -11.31
CA ASN A 382 26.77 5.19 -10.53
C ASN A 382 26.40 5.33 -9.04
N SER A 383 25.70 6.41 -8.67
CA SER A 383 25.15 6.46 -7.31
C SER A 383 24.22 5.25 -7.09
N PRO A 384 24.07 4.77 -5.86
CA PRO A 384 23.18 3.66 -5.57
C PRO A 384 21.73 3.91 -6.04
N MET A 385 21.22 5.11 -5.86
CA MET A 385 19.90 5.54 -6.33
C MET A 385 19.78 5.41 -7.86
N ASN A 386 20.68 6.06 -8.61
CA ASN A 386 20.66 6.02 -10.07
C ASN A 386 20.88 4.61 -10.61
N SER A 387 21.68 3.78 -9.92
CA SER A 387 21.90 2.38 -10.29
C SER A 387 20.63 1.55 -10.14
N PHE A 388 19.89 1.73 -9.06
CA PHE A 388 18.62 1.04 -8.86
C PHE A 388 17.54 1.58 -9.83
N TYR A 389 17.42 2.92 -9.98
CA TYR A 389 16.47 3.54 -10.89
C TYR A 389 16.57 2.98 -12.31
N ARG A 390 17.79 2.76 -12.83
CA ARG A 390 18.00 2.17 -14.16
C ARG A 390 17.53 0.71 -14.27
N THR A 391 17.29 0.03 -13.16
CA THR A 391 16.71 -1.32 -13.20
C THR A 391 15.18 -1.32 -13.38
N LEU A 392 14.52 -0.22 -13.03
CA LEU A 392 13.06 -0.09 -13.11
C LEU A 392 12.57 -0.09 -14.56
N GLN A 393 11.39 -0.65 -14.77
CA GLN A 393 10.79 -0.76 -16.10
C GLN A 393 10.48 0.61 -16.70
N TRP A 394 10.03 1.60 -15.89
CA TRP A 394 9.83 2.96 -16.36
C TRP A 394 11.09 3.56 -16.96
N SER A 395 12.20 3.52 -16.23
CA SER A 395 13.49 4.07 -16.71
C SER A 395 13.92 3.48 -18.04
N LYS A 396 13.73 2.17 -18.22
CA LYS A 396 14.01 1.47 -19.49
C LYS A 396 13.06 1.87 -20.61
N ALA A 397 11.76 1.95 -20.31
CA ALA A 397 10.72 2.28 -21.29
C ALA A 397 10.90 3.69 -21.86
N VAL A 398 11.29 4.66 -21.01
CA VAL A 398 11.52 6.05 -21.47
C VAL A 398 12.96 6.32 -21.93
N GLY A 399 13.85 5.30 -21.89
CA GLY A 399 15.22 5.37 -22.40
C GLY A 399 16.22 6.05 -21.47
N LEU A 400 15.84 6.32 -20.20
CA LEU A 400 16.72 6.96 -19.22
C LEU A 400 17.81 6.03 -18.69
N ASP A 401 17.64 4.72 -18.80
CA ASP A 401 18.62 3.72 -18.43
C ASP A 401 19.94 3.83 -19.23
N ARG A 402 19.88 4.43 -20.44
CA ARG A 402 21.00 4.59 -21.38
C ARG A 402 21.64 5.96 -21.34
N ILE A 403 21.04 6.92 -20.66
CA ILE A 403 21.55 8.30 -20.58
C ILE A 403 22.54 8.38 -19.43
N ILE A 404 23.75 8.87 -19.73
CA ILE A 404 24.75 9.18 -18.72
C ILE A 404 24.49 10.61 -18.24
N TRP A 405 24.07 10.73 -17.01
CA TRP A 405 23.93 12.03 -16.34
C TRP A 405 25.33 12.58 -16.01
N LYS A 406 25.53 13.85 -16.20
CA LYS A 406 26.79 14.53 -15.83
C LYS A 406 26.54 15.56 -14.73
#